data_dc74cc818337c82d7c1ccae4c3789663
#
_entry.id   dc74cc818337c82d7c1ccae4c3789663
#
_cell.length_a   1.000
_cell.length_b   1.000
_cell.length_c   1.000
_cell.angle_alpha   90.00
_cell.angle_beta   90.00
_cell.angle_gamma   90.00
#
_symmetry.space_group_name_H-M   'P 1'
#
loop_
_entity.id
_entity.type
_entity.pdbx_description
1 polymer ?
#
loop_
_entity_poly.entity_id
_entity_poly.type
_entity_poly.pdbx_seq_one_letter_code
_entity_poly.pdbx_strand_id
1 'polypeptide(L)'
;MEYLIEILPSLINGALITLEVFFLVLVLSIPLGIVIAFIMRFNIKLLNYFINIYIWIMRGTPLLLQLIFIYYVLPSVGIRFDRLPAAIIAFTLNYAAYFAEIFRGGIESIPKGQYEAAKVLKFTQFQTIRYVILPQVIKIVLPSVFNEIMSLVKDTSLVYALGISDLILASRTAANRDASLLPMF
;
A
#
# COMPACT_ATOMS: atom_id res chain seq x y z
N MET A 1 22.44 19.77 23.61
CA MET A 1 21.95 20.54 22.46
C MET A 1 22.82 20.35 21.23
N GLU A 2 24.14 20.43 21.34
CA GLU A 2 25.06 20.21 20.21
C GLU A 2 24.88 18.85 19.53
N TYR A 3 24.74 17.78 20.32
CA TYR A 3 24.47 16.43 19.81
C TYR A 3 23.24 16.33 18.91
N LEU A 4 22.11 16.94 19.31
CA LEU A 4 20.89 16.92 18.50
C LEU A 4 21.08 17.67 17.19
N ILE A 5 21.82 18.78 17.20
CA ILE A 5 22.11 19.56 15.99
C ILE A 5 22.96 18.74 15.00
N GLU A 6 23.88 17.92 15.51
CA GLU A 6 24.75 17.07 14.68
C GLU A 6 24.01 15.95 13.98
N ILE A 7 23.07 15.27 14.66
CA ILE A 7 22.33 14.15 14.08
C ILE A 7 21.08 14.58 13.28
N LEU A 8 20.57 15.78 13.53
CA LEU A 8 19.32 16.30 12.93
C LEU A 8 19.31 16.23 11.39
N PRO A 9 20.37 16.58 10.65
CA PRO A 9 20.38 16.48 9.19
C PRO A 9 20.17 15.04 8.69
N SER A 10 20.78 14.04 9.35
CA SER A 10 20.61 12.64 8.96
C SER A 10 19.21 12.13 9.26
N LEU A 11 18.61 12.53 10.38
CA LEU A 11 17.23 12.18 10.72
C LEU A 11 16.22 12.83 9.77
N ILE A 12 16.41 14.10 9.39
CA ILE A 12 15.55 14.79 8.41
C ILE A 12 15.65 14.10 7.06
N ASN A 13 16.85 13.77 6.58
CA ASN A 13 17.01 13.05 5.32
C ASN A 13 16.33 11.68 5.37
N GLY A 14 16.49 10.94 6.47
CA GLY A 14 15.78 9.67 6.67
C GLY A 14 14.26 9.82 6.69
N ALA A 15 13.75 10.87 7.35
CA ALA A 15 12.32 11.18 7.35
C ALA A 15 11.79 11.52 5.93
N LEU A 16 12.54 12.27 5.15
CA LEU A 16 12.18 12.59 3.76
C LEU A 16 12.08 11.32 2.91
N ILE A 17 13.03 10.39 3.03
CA ILE A 17 12.98 9.09 2.32
C ILE A 17 11.76 8.28 2.77
N THR A 18 11.47 8.24 4.08
CA THR A 18 10.27 7.57 4.61
C THR A 18 9.00 8.16 4.01
N LEU A 19 8.89 9.49 3.95
CA LEU A 19 7.74 10.17 3.36
C LEU A 19 7.64 9.95 1.85
N GLU A 20 8.77 9.95 1.14
CA GLU A 20 8.82 9.67 -0.30
C GLU A 20 8.26 8.28 -0.60
N VAL A 21 8.75 7.24 0.08
CA VAL A 21 8.25 5.87 -0.06
C VAL A 21 6.76 5.81 0.27
N PHE A 22 6.35 6.39 1.39
CA PHE A 22 4.95 6.40 1.83
C PHE A 22 4.03 7.01 0.78
N PHE A 23 4.31 8.23 0.31
CA PHE A 23 3.43 8.91 -0.65
C PHE A 23 3.42 8.24 -2.01
N LEU A 24 4.58 7.79 -2.53
CA LEU A 24 4.64 7.09 -3.81
C LEU A 24 3.85 5.79 -3.77
N VAL A 25 4.03 4.99 -2.73
CA VAL A 25 3.29 3.74 -2.58
C VAL A 25 1.80 4.00 -2.44
N LEU A 26 1.38 4.98 -1.64
CA LEU A 26 -0.03 5.30 -1.44
C LEU A 26 -0.71 5.75 -2.74
N VAL A 27 -0.05 6.66 -3.48
CA VAL A 27 -0.56 7.19 -4.76
C VAL A 27 -0.64 6.12 -5.85
N LEU A 28 0.23 5.13 -5.82
CA LEU A 28 0.22 4.04 -6.81
C LEU A 28 -0.71 2.90 -6.40
N SER A 29 -0.73 2.51 -5.13
CA SER A 29 -1.46 1.32 -4.67
C SER A 29 -2.98 1.53 -4.59
N ILE A 30 -3.46 2.71 -4.19
CA ILE A 30 -4.91 2.98 -4.12
C ILE A 30 -5.56 2.89 -5.52
N PRO A 31 -5.09 3.61 -6.56
CA PRO A 31 -5.67 3.48 -7.89
C PRO A 31 -5.57 2.06 -8.45
N LEU A 32 -4.43 1.39 -8.24
CA LEU A 32 -4.25 0.01 -8.68
C LEU A 32 -5.24 -0.94 -7.98
N GLY A 33 -5.43 -0.79 -6.66
CA GLY A 33 -6.44 -1.53 -5.90
C GLY A 33 -7.87 -1.29 -6.40
N ILE A 34 -8.22 -0.03 -6.70
CA ILE A 34 -9.53 0.30 -7.29
C ILE A 34 -9.71 -0.39 -8.65
N VAL A 35 -8.69 -0.34 -9.52
CA VAL A 35 -8.74 -0.98 -10.84
C VAL A 35 -8.93 -2.49 -10.69
N ILE A 36 -8.18 -3.15 -9.81
CA ILE A 36 -8.30 -4.59 -9.54
C ILE A 36 -9.71 -4.92 -9.03
N ALA A 37 -10.23 -4.20 -8.05
CA ALA A 37 -11.56 -4.41 -7.52
C ALA A 37 -12.65 -4.23 -8.59
N PHE A 38 -12.47 -3.25 -9.48
CA PHE A 38 -13.40 -3.01 -10.60
C PHE A 38 -13.35 -4.13 -11.63
N ILE A 39 -12.16 -4.63 -11.98
CA ILE A 39 -11.99 -5.75 -12.92
C ILE A 39 -12.68 -7.01 -12.37
N MET A 40 -12.56 -7.30 -11.09
CA MET A 40 -13.19 -8.47 -10.46
C MET A 40 -14.71 -8.46 -10.58
N ARG A 41 -15.33 -7.29 -10.71
CA ARG A 41 -16.78 -7.14 -10.89
C ARG A 41 -17.29 -7.71 -12.23
N PHE A 42 -16.46 -7.77 -13.27
CA PHE A 42 -16.88 -8.30 -14.58
C PHE A 42 -17.13 -9.81 -14.59
N ASN A 43 -16.87 -10.52 -13.48
CA ASN A 43 -17.10 -11.97 -13.34
C ASN A 43 -16.46 -12.83 -14.44
N ILE A 44 -15.34 -12.40 -15.02
CA ILE A 44 -14.56 -13.17 -15.98
C ILE A 44 -13.80 -14.24 -15.18
N LYS A 45 -14.28 -15.48 -15.17
CA LYS A 45 -13.79 -16.57 -14.30
C LYS A 45 -12.28 -16.74 -14.31
N LEU A 46 -11.68 -16.77 -15.51
CA LEU A 46 -10.23 -16.96 -15.66
C LEU A 46 -9.44 -15.77 -15.09
N LEU A 47 -9.88 -14.54 -15.37
CA LEU A 47 -9.22 -13.32 -14.87
C LEU A 47 -9.33 -13.22 -13.35
N ASN A 48 -10.53 -13.46 -12.82
CA ASN A 48 -10.76 -13.45 -11.37
C ASN A 48 -9.95 -14.54 -10.66
N TYR A 49 -9.73 -15.70 -11.30
CA TYR A 49 -8.87 -16.74 -10.75
C TYR A 49 -7.42 -16.25 -10.57
N PHE A 50 -6.82 -15.63 -11.58
CA PHE A 50 -5.46 -15.08 -11.46
C PHE A 50 -5.37 -13.91 -10.47
N ILE A 51 -6.36 -13.02 -10.46
CA ILE A 51 -6.40 -11.92 -9.49
C ILE A 51 -6.50 -12.46 -8.06
N ASN A 52 -7.32 -13.46 -7.82
CA ASN A 52 -7.44 -14.09 -6.50
C ASN A 52 -6.12 -14.75 -6.06
N ILE A 53 -5.41 -15.42 -6.97
CA ILE A 53 -4.07 -15.96 -6.66
C ILE A 53 -3.10 -14.83 -6.28
N TYR A 54 -3.08 -13.74 -7.05
CA TYR A 54 -2.26 -12.57 -6.73
C TYR A 54 -2.59 -12.01 -5.34
N ILE A 55 -3.86 -11.77 -5.04
CA ILE A 55 -4.31 -11.25 -3.75
C ILE A 55 -3.93 -12.22 -2.62
N TRP A 56 -4.15 -13.52 -2.84
CA TRP A 56 -3.79 -14.55 -1.86
C TRP A 56 -2.28 -14.58 -1.56
N ILE A 57 -1.44 -14.51 -2.59
CA ILE A 57 0.02 -14.46 -2.42
C ILE A 57 0.43 -13.19 -1.67
N MET A 58 -0.03 -12.02 -2.13
CA MET A 58 0.40 -10.73 -1.57
C MET A 58 -0.04 -10.54 -0.13
N ARG A 59 -1.23 -11.02 0.25
CA ARG A 59 -1.74 -10.91 1.61
C ARG A 59 -1.38 -12.10 2.49
N GLY A 60 -1.01 -13.23 1.91
CA GLY A 60 -0.65 -14.45 2.61
C GLY A 60 0.84 -14.62 2.89
N THR A 61 1.70 -13.75 2.37
CA THR A 61 3.14 -13.80 2.58
C THR A 61 3.66 -12.51 3.24
N PRO A 62 4.73 -12.59 4.07
CA PRO A 62 5.29 -11.39 4.71
C PRO A 62 5.82 -10.38 3.69
N LEU A 63 5.46 -9.10 3.86
CA LEU A 63 5.91 -8.01 2.98
C LEU A 63 7.44 -7.93 2.86
N LEU A 64 8.17 -8.18 3.97
CA LEU A 64 9.62 -8.22 3.97
C LEU A 64 10.18 -9.28 3.02
N LEU A 65 9.56 -10.47 2.94
CA LEU A 65 9.98 -11.51 2.01
C LEU A 65 9.72 -11.12 0.56
N GLN A 66 8.62 -10.43 0.27
CA GLN A 66 8.33 -9.91 -1.07
C GLN A 66 9.37 -8.85 -1.49
N LEU A 67 9.75 -7.97 -0.57
CA LEU A 67 10.80 -6.98 -0.76
C LEU A 67 12.14 -7.63 -1.10
N ILE A 68 12.55 -8.62 -0.30
CA ILE A 68 13.78 -9.41 -0.51
C ILE A 68 13.72 -10.16 -1.85
N PHE A 69 12.57 -10.74 -2.19
CA PHE A 69 12.39 -11.43 -3.46
C PHE A 69 12.60 -10.52 -4.66
N ILE A 70 11.95 -9.34 -4.67
CA ILE A 70 12.07 -8.39 -5.79
C ILE A 70 13.49 -7.87 -5.94
N TYR A 71 14.18 -7.58 -4.85
CA TYR A 71 15.50 -6.97 -4.93
C TYR A 71 16.64 -7.98 -5.10
N TYR A 72 16.60 -9.15 -4.43
CA TYR A 72 17.70 -10.11 -4.44
C TYR A 72 17.47 -11.33 -5.33
N VAL A 73 16.21 -11.76 -5.54
CA VAL A 73 15.92 -12.98 -6.30
C VAL A 73 15.64 -12.68 -7.78
N LEU A 74 14.87 -11.64 -8.12
CA LEU A 74 14.58 -11.30 -9.53
C LEU A 74 15.81 -11.01 -10.39
N PRO A 75 16.93 -10.45 -9.87
CA PRO A 75 18.16 -10.32 -10.64
C PRO A 75 18.72 -11.61 -11.21
N SER A 76 18.45 -12.76 -10.57
CA SER A 76 18.91 -14.08 -11.08
C SER A 76 18.24 -14.49 -12.39
N VAL A 77 17.05 -13.93 -12.68
CA VAL A 77 16.33 -14.14 -13.95
C VAL A 77 16.44 -12.93 -14.90
N GLY A 78 17.40 -12.02 -14.62
CA GLY A 78 17.71 -10.88 -15.49
C GLY A 78 16.91 -9.60 -15.22
N ILE A 79 16.00 -9.58 -14.24
CA ILE A 79 15.19 -8.41 -13.89
C ILE A 79 15.83 -7.70 -12.70
N ARG A 80 16.43 -6.54 -12.92
CA ARG A 80 17.15 -5.77 -11.89
C ARG A 80 16.50 -4.42 -11.66
N PHE A 81 16.35 -4.08 -10.40
CA PHE A 81 15.89 -2.77 -9.96
C PHE A 81 16.89 -2.20 -8.95
N ASP A 82 17.02 -0.87 -8.93
CA ASP A 82 17.69 -0.18 -7.83
C ASP A 82 16.86 -0.34 -6.53
N ARG A 83 17.49 -0.06 -5.40
CA ARG A 83 16.90 -0.29 -4.07
C ARG A 83 15.55 0.38 -3.88
N LEU A 84 15.45 1.69 -4.17
CA LEU A 84 14.23 2.45 -3.99
C LEU A 84 13.10 2.02 -4.94
N PRO A 85 13.31 1.88 -6.25
CA PRO A 85 12.32 1.30 -7.16
C PRO A 85 11.86 -0.11 -6.76
N ALA A 86 12.77 -0.99 -6.31
CA ALA A 86 12.41 -2.32 -5.83
C ALA A 86 11.46 -2.26 -4.63
N ALA A 87 11.74 -1.37 -3.67
CA ALA A 87 10.88 -1.13 -2.52
C ALA A 87 9.49 -0.60 -2.93
N ILE A 88 9.46 0.41 -3.79
CA ILE A 88 8.19 1.00 -4.27
C ILE A 88 7.35 -0.05 -5.00
N ILE A 89 7.95 -0.87 -5.87
CA ILE A 89 7.24 -1.94 -6.59
C ILE A 89 6.68 -2.97 -5.61
N ALA A 90 7.52 -3.48 -4.68
CA ALA A 90 7.09 -4.47 -3.69
C ALA A 90 5.91 -3.99 -2.87
N PHE A 91 6.02 -2.79 -2.31
CA PHE A 91 4.99 -2.21 -1.46
C PHE A 91 3.73 -1.88 -2.26
N THR A 92 3.87 -1.31 -3.46
CA THR A 92 2.72 -0.99 -4.32
C THR A 92 1.93 -2.25 -4.66
N LEU A 93 2.58 -3.33 -5.04
CA LEU A 93 1.91 -4.59 -5.36
C LEU A 93 1.25 -5.19 -4.11
N ASN A 94 1.91 -5.17 -2.97
CA ASN A 94 1.34 -5.68 -1.73
C ASN A 94 0.11 -4.86 -1.31
N TYR A 95 0.25 -3.55 -1.16
CA TYR A 95 -0.84 -2.67 -0.71
C TYR A 95 -2.00 -2.58 -1.71
N ALA A 96 -1.73 -2.71 -3.02
CA ALA A 96 -2.80 -2.79 -4.02
C ALA A 96 -3.69 -4.01 -3.82
N ALA A 97 -3.14 -5.15 -3.37
CA ALA A 97 -3.93 -6.32 -3.04
C ALA A 97 -4.84 -6.10 -1.81
N TYR A 98 -4.35 -5.40 -0.79
CA TYR A 98 -5.17 -5.02 0.38
C TYR A 98 -6.26 -4.03 -0.01
N PHE A 99 -5.93 -2.97 -0.74
CA PHE A 99 -6.92 -2.00 -1.20
C PHE A 99 -7.95 -2.63 -2.15
N ALA A 100 -7.55 -3.56 -3.02
CA ALA A 100 -8.48 -4.28 -3.89
C ALA A 100 -9.56 -5.02 -3.10
N GLU A 101 -9.18 -5.73 -2.04
CA GLU A 101 -10.11 -6.43 -1.17
C GLU A 101 -11.00 -5.49 -0.36
N ILE A 102 -10.48 -4.38 0.13
CA ILE A 102 -11.25 -3.35 0.84
C ILE A 102 -12.33 -2.78 -0.09
N PHE A 103 -11.94 -2.38 -1.30
CA PHE A 103 -12.90 -1.81 -2.26
C PHE A 103 -13.91 -2.85 -2.74
N ARG A 104 -13.48 -4.08 -3.02
CA ARG A 104 -14.36 -5.18 -3.39
C ARG A 104 -15.39 -5.45 -2.29
N GLY A 105 -14.94 -5.62 -1.04
CA GLY A 105 -15.81 -5.83 0.10
C GLY A 105 -16.80 -4.69 0.33
N GLY A 106 -16.34 -3.42 0.16
CA GLY A 106 -17.22 -2.25 0.23
C GLY A 106 -18.32 -2.24 -0.84
N ILE A 107 -17.99 -2.62 -2.07
CA ILE A 107 -18.97 -2.71 -3.16
C ILE A 107 -19.97 -3.84 -2.90
N GLU A 108 -19.50 -5.00 -2.46
CA GLU A 108 -20.33 -6.17 -2.18
C GLU A 108 -21.24 -5.98 -0.96
N SER A 109 -20.88 -5.11 -0.01
CA SER A 109 -21.69 -4.81 1.17
C SER A 109 -22.94 -3.99 0.87
N ILE A 110 -23.04 -3.37 -0.33
CA ILE A 110 -24.21 -2.57 -0.70
C ILE A 110 -25.41 -3.50 -0.98
N PRO A 111 -26.53 -3.31 -0.27
CA PRO A 111 -27.72 -4.13 -0.47
C PRO A 111 -28.25 -4.07 -1.92
N LYS A 112 -28.67 -5.21 -2.46
CA LYS A 112 -29.24 -5.29 -3.82
C LYS A 112 -30.41 -4.35 -4.03
N GLY A 113 -31.21 -4.09 -2.99
CA GLY A 113 -32.31 -3.14 -3.04
C GLY A 113 -31.93 -1.72 -3.45
N GLN A 114 -30.66 -1.30 -3.22
CA GLN A 114 -30.17 0.01 -3.69
C GLN A 114 -30.06 0.05 -5.23
N TYR A 115 -29.63 -1.05 -5.83
CA TYR A 115 -29.58 -1.19 -7.30
C TYR A 115 -30.98 -1.29 -7.90
N GLU A 116 -31.90 -2.01 -7.24
CA GLU A 116 -33.28 -2.18 -7.66
C GLU A 116 -34.04 -0.85 -7.59
N ALA A 117 -33.91 -0.11 -6.50
CA ALA A 117 -34.50 1.21 -6.34
C ALA A 117 -34.02 2.20 -7.41
N ALA A 118 -32.73 2.22 -7.68
CA ALA A 118 -32.15 3.05 -8.74
C ALA A 118 -32.71 2.68 -10.13
N LYS A 119 -32.91 1.38 -10.38
CA LYS A 119 -33.53 0.90 -11.62
C LYS A 119 -35.01 1.33 -11.76
N VAL A 120 -35.76 1.29 -10.67
CA VAL A 120 -37.16 1.78 -10.66
C VAL A 120 -37.22 3.28 -10.98
N LEU A 121 -36.24 4.06 -10.48
CA LEU A 121 -36.07 5.48 -10.77
C LEU A 121 -35.53 5.74 -12.19
N LYS A 122 -35.37 4.71 -13.02
CA LYS A 122 -34.81 4.78 -14.39
C LYS A 122 -33.39 5.37 -14.45
N PHE A 123 -32.61 5.23 -13.40
CA PHE A 123 -31.21 5.61 -13.43
C PHE A 123 -30.42 4.72 -14.39
N THR A 124 -29.54 5.31 -15.19
CA THR A 124 -28.56 4.55 -15.96
C THR A 124 -27.56 3.86 -15.01
N GLN A 125 -26.83 2.87 -15.50
CA GLN A 125 -25.79 2.20 -14.68
C GLN A 125 -24.75 3.19 -14.14
N PHE A 126 -24.32 4.14 -14.96
CA PHE A 126 -23.40 5.19 -14.55
C PHE A 126 -24.00 6.08 -13.45
N GLN A 127 -25.24 6.52 -13.60
CA GLN A 127 -25.94 7.30 -12.57
C GLN A 127 -26.11 6.52 -11.27
N THR A 128 -26.46 5.24 -11.36
CA THR A 128 -26.58 4.35 -10.20
C THR A 128 -25.24 4.27 -9.44
N ILE A 129 -24.15 4.00 -10.16
CA ILE A 129 -22.81 3.93 -9.53
C ILE A 129 -22.44 5.28 -8.94
N ARG A 130 -22.55 6.37 -9.70
CA ARG A 130 -22.04 7.70 -9.32
C ARG A 130 -22.83 8.33 -8.17
N TYR A 131 -24.16 8.19 -8.19
CA TYR A 131 -25.03 8.93 -7.24
C TYR A 131 -25.56 8.06 -6.09
N VAL A 132 -25.62 6.74 -6.24
CA VAL A 132 -26.19 5.85 -5.22
C VAL A 132 -25.10 4.99 -4.57
N ILE A 133 -24.33 4.26 -5.38
CA ILE A 133 -23.42 3.24 -4.85
C ILE A 133 -22.11 3.85 -4.32
N LEU A 134 -21.43 4.65 -5.13
CA LEU A 134 -20.12 5.19 -4.80
C LEU A 134 -20.09 6.01 -3.49
N PRO A 135 -21.08 6.90 -3.22
CA PRO A 135 -21.11 7.64 -1.96
C PRO A 135 -21.26 6.75 -0.72
N GLN A 136 -21.99 5.63 -0.87
CA GLN A 136 -22.15 4.67 0.21
C GLN A 136 -20.87 3.85 0.39
N VAL A 137 -20.28 3.33 -0.68
CA VAL A 137 -19.02 2.56 -0.67
C VAL A 137 -17.92 3.37 -0.01
N ILE A 138 -17.72 4.64 -0.38
CA ILE A 138 -16.69 5.49 0.21
C ILE A 138 -16.82 5.53 1.74
N LYS A 139 -18.02 5.74 2.26
CA LYS A 139 -18.25 5.79 3.71
C LYS A 139 -17.93 4.45 4.40
N ILE A 140 -18.24 3.34 3.74
CA ILE A 140 -18.02 1.99 4.28
C ILE A 140 -16.54 1.63 4.29
N VAL A 141 -15.80 1.95 3.22
CA VAL A 141 -14.40 1.54 3.09
C VAL A 141 -13.43 2.47 3.81
N LEU A 142 -13.85 3.72 4.08
CA LEU A 142 -12.97 4.76 4.62
C LEU A 142 -12.23 4.33 5.91
N PRO A 143 -12.86 3.71 6.93
CA PRO A 143 -12.16 3.25 8.12
C PRO A 143 -11.08 2.22 7.80
N SER A 144 -11.36 1.27 6.90
CA SER A 144 -10.40 0.24 6.50
C SER A 144 -9.23 0.85 5.70
N VAL A 145 -9.51 1.81 4.82
CA VAL A 145 -8.47 2.54 4.08
C VAL A 145 -7.56 3.28 5.03
N PHE A 146 -8.08 3.97 6.05
CA PHE A 146 -7.25 4.64 7.05
C PHE A 146 -6.41 3.65 7.87
N ASN A 147 -6.94 2.48 8.21
CA ASN A 147 -6.16 1.45 8.89
C ASN A 147 -4.97 0.98 8.03
N GLU A 148 -5.17 0.78 6.73
CA GLU A 148 -4.09 0.40 5.82
C GLU A 148 -3.07 1.53 5.62
N ILE A 149 -3.50 2.78 5.59
CA ILE A 149 -2.60 3.95 5.54
C ILE A 149 -1.71 3.99 6.79
N MET A 150 -2.27 3.76 7.98
CA MET A 150 -1.50 3.69 9.23
C MET A 150 -0.53 2.50 9.25
N SER A 151 -0.92 1.36 8.67
CA SER A 151 -0.04 0.19 8.52
C SER A 151 1.12 0.52 7.57
N LEU A 152 0.83 1.15 6.43
CA LEU A 152 1.84 1.55 5.45
C LEU A 152 2.92 2.46 6.08
N VAL A 153 2.54 3.43 6.92
CA VAL A 153 3.51 4.29 7.63
C VAL A 153 4.51 3.46 8.44
N LYS A 154 4.04 2.40 9.12
CA LYS A 154 4.92 1.51 9.90
C LYS A 154 5.78 0.64 8.99
N ASP A 155 5.18 0.11 7.93
CA ASP A 155 5.83 -0.82 7.01
C ASP A 155 6.89 -0.15 6.14
N THR A 156 6.83 1.18 5.92
CA THR A 156 7.91 1.90 5.21
C THR A 156 9.26 1.68 5.86
N SER A 157 9.31 1.41 7.15
CA SER A 157 10.55 1.09 7.86
C SER A 157 11.25 -0.17 7.33
N LEU A 158 10.52 -1.12 6.70
CA LEU A 158 11.11 -2.35 6.17
C LEU A 158 12.12 -2.09 5.04
N VAL A 159 12.16 -0.88 4.46
CA VAL A 159 13.15 -0.52 3.43
C VAL A 159 14.59 -0.57 3.96
N TYR A 160 14.80 -0.53 5.29
CA TYR A 160 16.12 -0.71 5.88
C TYR A 160 16.76 -2.04 5.46
N ALA A 161 15.97 -3.08 5.19
CA ALA A 161 16.46 -4.38 4.75
C ALA A 161 17.18 -4.32 3.39
N LEU A 162 16.91 -3.29 2.59
CA LEU A 162 17.63 -3.00 1.34
C LEU A 162 18.80 -2.01 1.56
N GLY A 163 19.06 -1.60 2.79
CA GLY A 163 20.08 -0.59 3.10
C GLY A 163 19.68 0.82 2.63
N ILE A 164 18.38 1.11 2.53
CA ILE A 164 17.86 2.46 2.33
C ILE A 164 17.87 3.16 3.68
N SER A 165 18.50 4.33 3.75
CA SER A 165 18.63 5.10 4.99
C SER A 165 17.35 5.87 5.29
N ASP A 166 16.30 5.16 5.68
CA ASP A 166 15.06 5.71 6.21
C ASP A 166 15.26 6.30 7.63
N LEU A 167 14.20 6.83 8.20
CA LEU A 167 14.26 7.43 9.55
C LEU A 167 14.73 6.42 10.61
N ILE A 168 14.29 5.16 10.52
CA ILE A 168 14.67 4.13 11.50
C ILE A 168 16.13 3.73 11.34
N LEU A 169 16.63 3.54 10.12
CA LEU A 169 18.04 3.22 9.89
C LEU A 169 18.94 4.40 10.29
N ALA A 170 18.55 5.63 9.98
CA ALA A 170 19.27 6.84 10.37
C ALA A 170 19.37 6.96 11.90
N SER A 171 18.26 6.76 12.62
CA SER A 171 18.25 6.81 14.09
C SER A 171 19.06 5.69 14.73
N ARG A 172 18.99 4.45 14.20
CA ARG A 172 19.81 3.33 14.67
C ARG A 172 21.30 3.55 14.43
N THR A 173 21.66 4.11 13.29
CA THR A 173 23.06 4.42 12.96
C THR A 173 23.63 5.46 13.92
N ALA A 174 22.88 6.52 14.20
CA ALA A 174 23.26 7.52 15.19
C ALA A 174 23.35 6.92 16.60
N ALA A 175 22.37 6.11 17.01
CA ALA A 175 22.36 5.45 18.31
C ALA A 175 23.58 4.52 18.51
N ASN A 176 23.93 3.74 17.47
CA ASN A 176 25.08 2.82 17.52
C ASN A 176 26.42 3.58 17.52
N ARG A 177 26.53 4.67 16.74
CA ARG A 177 27.74 5.49 16.70
C ARG A 177 28.05 6.09 18.07
N ASP A 178 27.05 6.56 18.75
CA ASP A 178 27.21 7.35 19.97
C ASP A 178 26.90 6.55 21.25
N ALA A 179 26.65 5.24 21.12
CA ALA A 179 26.23 4.33 22.21
C ALA A 179 25.08 4.90 23.05
N SER A 180 24.16 5.63 22.41
CA SER A 180 23.02 6.32 23.03
C SER A 180 21.73 5.94 22.34
N LEU A 181 20.66 5.68 23.12
CA LEU A 181 19.33 5.41 22.60
C LEU A 181 18.52 6.68 22.30
N LEU A 182 19.05 7.86 22.63
CA LEU A 182 18.35 9.13 22.46
C LEU A 182 17.85 9.40 21.04
N PRO A 183 18.56 9.04 19.94
CA PRO A 183 18.07 9.22 18.58
C PRO A 183 16.89 8.35 18.18
N MET A 184 16.52 7.38 19.01
CA MET A 184 15.44 6.44 18.73
C MET A 184 14.09 6.87 19.34
N PHE A 185 14.11 7.89 20.20
CA PHE A 185 12.95 8.48 20.88
C PHE A 185 12.77 9.96 20.52
#